data_83417bf99375e78a42bc1c1df855b349
#
_entry.id   83417bf99375e78a42bc1c1df855b349
#
_cell.length_a   1.000
_cell.length_b   1.000
_cell.length_c   1.000
_cell.angle_alpha   90.00
_cell.angle_beta   90.00
_cell.angle_gamma   90.00
#
_symmetry.space_group_name_H-M   'P 1'
#
loop_
_entity.id
_entity.type
_entity.pdbx_description
1 polymer ?
#
loop_
_entity_poly.entity_id
_entity_poly.type
_entity_poly.pdbx_seq_one_letter_code
_entity_poly.pdbx_strand_id
1 'polypeptide(L)'
;FLVWVLVIVVLLAFFLSRQQQTTQQKSATQTTQQKSAIQTSAVYYGVFTDNIFYNFSTLSPFETLAGKQVAIVMDYQDWNFELNDAASQFSPSWMNQVRSHGSIPLVTWEPQNSQNGVNQPTYQLRNIYNGTYDAYLRKWAQDAKNWGHPFFLRFAQEMNGNWYPWDEQVNGNQPGDFVKAWRHVHDIFVANGATNVSWVWSPNVESSNTTTPLAELYPGDSYVDWVGMDGYNFGYGEWQTFTQLFHQTYTDLQQIAPTKPIMVAEMGSAEQGGSKASWITDAYTLQIPTFFPKIKAVIWFNKNKERDWRIESSASAQQAFAQAISSPYYASNQFGDLNTSPILPLQPHIPQFFGDSR
;
A
#
# COMPACT_ATOMS: atom_id res chain seq x y z
N PHE A 1 -12.03 -28.26 -71.49
CA PHE A 1 -11.86 -28.96 -70.19
C PHE A 1 -10.78 -28.22 -69.29
N LEU A 2 -9.60 -27.94 -69.87
CA LEU A 2 -8.50 -27.30 -69.15
C LEU A 2 -8.87 -25.93 -68.62
N VAL A 3 -9.56 -25.07 -69.32
CA VAL A 3 -9.94 -23.71 -68.94
C VAL A 3 -10.88 -23.70 -67.73
N TRP A 4 -11.84 -24.67 -67.65
CA TRP A 4 -12.75 -24.78 -66.50
C TRP A 4 -12.05 -25.28 -65.24
N VAL A 5 -11.03 -26.13 -65.35
CA VAL A 5 -10.21 -26.57 -64.20
C VAL A 5 -9.39 -25.43 -63.65
N LEU A 6 -8.82 -24.55 -64.51
CA LEU A 6 -8.04 -23.39 -64.08
C LEU A 6 -8.90 -22.36 -63.36
N VAL A 7 -10.13 -22.13 -63.83
CA VAL A 7 -11.08 -21.19 -63.17
C VAL A 7 -11.49 -21.72 -61.80
N ILE A 8 -11.72 -22.99 -61.63
CA ILE A 8 -12.09 -23.59 -60.35
C ILE A 8 -10.92 -23.52 -59.37
N VAL A 9 -9.69 -23.76 -59.80
CA VAL A 9 -8.50 -23.67 -58.96
C VAL A 9 -8.24 -22.22 -58.50
N VAL A 10 -8.43 -21.21 -59.36
CA VAL A 10 -8.31 -19.79 -59.02
C VAL A 10 -9.39 -19.35 -58.03
N LEU A 11 -10.64 -19.80 -58.22
CA LEU A 11 -11.74 -19.50 -57.31
C LEU A 11 -11.55 -20.16 -55.93
N LEU A 12 -11.05 -21.40 -55.88
CA LEU A 12 -10.72 -22.08 -54.63
C LEU A 12 -9.55 -21.38 -53.90
N ALA A 13 -8.52 -20.97 -54.61
CA ALA A 13 -7.41 -20.22 -54.03
C ALA A 13 -7.85 -18.86 -53.45
N PHE A 14 -8.76 -18.17 -54.17
CA PHE A 14 -9.36 -16.92 -53.71
C PHE A 14 -10.24 -17.11 -52.48
N PHE A 15 -10.99 -18.21 -52.42
CA PHE A 15 -11.85 -18.52 -51.26
C PHE A 15 -11.02 -18.90 -50.04
N LEU A 16 -9.96 -19.66 -50.21
CA LEU A 16 -9.03 -20.04 -49.13
C LEU A 16 -8.26 -18.83 -48.60
N SER A 17 -7.81 -17.92 -49.49
CA SER A 17 -7.13 -16.69 -49.05
C SER A 17 -8.07 -15.76 -48.28
N ARG A 18 -9.34 -15.64 -48.66
CA ARG A 18 -10.36 -14.90 -47.90
C ARG A 18 -10.66 -15.52 -46.56
N GLN A 19 -10.76 -16.85 -46.47
CA GLN A 19 -10.94 -17.52 -45.18
C GLN A 19 -9.74 -17.29 -44.25
N GLN A 20 -8.52 -17.37 -44.77
CA GLN A 20 -7.30 -17.07 -43.96
C GLN A 20 -7.26 -15.62 -43.48
N GLN A 21 -7.59 -14.65 -44.33
CA GLN A 21 -7.69 -13.26 -43.92
C GLN A 21 -8.75 -13.00 -42.85
N THR A 22 -9.94 -13.63 -42.99
CA THR A 22 -11.02 -13.52 -42.03
C THR A 22 -10.64 -14.17 -40.67
N THR A 23 -9.91 -15.29 -40.72
CA THR A 23 -9.44 -15.97 -39.51
C THR A 23 -8.33 -15.16 -38.80
N GLN A 24 -7.39 -14.59 -39.55
CA GLN A 24 -6.36 -13.72 -38.99
C GLN A 24 -6.95 -12.43 -38.41
N GLN A 25 -7.93 -11.83 -39.09
CA GLN A 25 -8.62 -10.64 -38.62
C GLN A 25 -9.46 -10.91 -37.37
N LYS A 26 -10.15 -12.05 -37.28
CA LYS A 26 -10.84 -12.49 -36.05
C LYS A 26 -9.86 -12.77 -34.90
N SER A 27 -8.74 -13.43 -35.16
CA SER A 27 -7.70 -13.68 -34.16
C SER A 27 -7.06 -12.39 -33.67
N ALA A 28 -6.74 -11.47 -34.58
CA ALA A 28 -6.20 -10.15 -34.21
C ALA A 28 -7.22 -9.33 -33.40
N THR A 29 -8.50 -9.36 -33.79
CA THR A 29 -9.57 -8.66 -33.08
C THR A 29 -9.83 -9.28 -31.70
N GLN A 30 -9.81 -10.63 -31.60
CA GLN A 30 -9.91 -11.32 -30.31
C GLN A 30 -8.70 -11.04 -29.41
N THR A 31 -7.49 -11.03 -29.96
CA THR A 31 -6.28 -10.70 -29.20
C THR A 31 -6.29 -9.23 -28.74
N THR A 32 -6.80 -8.32 -29.56
CA THR A 32 -6.95 -6.90 -29.20
C THR A 32 -8.07 -6.70 -28.18
N GLN A 33 -9.21 -7.39 -28.31
CA GLN A 33 -10.28 -7.38 -27.30
C GLN A 33 -9.85 -8.03 -25.99
N GLN A 34 -9.07 -9.11 -26.02
CA GLN A 34 -8.55 -9.75 -24.82
C GLN A 34 -7.48 -8.88 -24.13
N LYS A 35 -6.67 -8.11 -24.87
CA LYS A 35 -5.77 -7.11 -24.31
C LYS A 35 -6.51 -5.88 -23.76
N SER A 36 -7.66 -5.49 -24.29
CA SER A 36 -8.46 -4.37 -23.77
C SER A 36 -9.39 -4.76 -22.61
N ALA A 37 -9.63 -6.06 -22.39
CA ALA A 37 -10.48 -6.56 -21.30
C ALA A 37 -9.74 -6.73 -19.96
N ILE A 38 -8.42 -6.53 -19.92
CA ILE A 38 -7.62 -6.60 -18.68
C ILE A 38 -7.16 -5.20 -18.32
N GLN A 39 -8.08 -4.29 -18.04
CA GLN A 39 -7.82 -3.16 -17.20
C GLN A 39 -8.41 -3.45 -15.83
N THR A 40 -7.73 -4.34 -15.12
CA THR A 40 -7.97 -4.67 -13.72
C THR A 40 -7.83 -3.43 -12.85
N SER A 41 -8.49 -3.43 -11.72
CA SER A 41 -8.47 -2.37 -10.72
C SER A 41 -7.09 -1.81 -10.51
N ALA A 42 -6.90 -0.52 -10.67
CA ALA A 42 -5.63 0.13 -10.36
C ALA A 42 -5.35 0.08 -8.85
N VAL A 43 -4.09 -0.07 -8.51
CA VAL A 43 -3.57 -0.13 -7.14
C VAL A 43 -2.65 1.07 -6.94
N TYR A 44 -2.80 1.78 -5.83
CA TYR A 44 -1.84 2.80 -5.44
C TYR A 44 -0.47 2.16 -5.19
N TYR A 45 0.56 2.71 -5.82
CA TYR A 45 1.93 2.29 -5.65
C TYR A 45 2.68 3.33 -4.82
N GLY A 46 3.36 2.91 -3.79
CA GLY A 46 4.03 3.80 -2.86
C GLY A 46 5.39 3.29 -2.38
N VAL A 47 6.07 4.15 -1.64
CA VAL A 47 7.38 3.85 -1.07
C VAL A 47 7.61 4.57 0.25
N PHE A 48 8.40 3.93 1.11
CA PHE A 48 9.18 4.58 2.15
C PHE A 48 10.66 4.57 1.76
N THR A 49 11.35 5.71 1.90
CA THR A 49 12.81 5.84 1.77
C THR A 49 13.38 6.57 2.98
N ASP A 50 14.62 6.27 3.34
CA ASP A 50 15.28 6.94 4.47
C ASP A 50 15.31 8.47 4.34
N ASN A 51 15.10 9.15 5.46
CA ASN A 51 15.17 10.61 5.59
C ASN A 51 14.20 11.41 4.71
N ILE A 52 13.15 10.80 4.18
CA ILE A 52 12.20 11.44 3.27
C ILE A 52 11.52 12.66 3.88
N PHE A 53 11.30 12.66 5.21
CA PHE A 53 10.73 13.78 5.94
C PHE A 53 11.64 15.01 5.96
N TYR A 54 12.94 14.79 6.24
CA TYR A 54 13.92 15.88 6.34
C TYR A 54 14.47 16.31 4.98
N ASN A 55 14.48 15.39 4.02
CA ASN A 55 15.01 15.64 2.70
C ASN A 55 14.18 14.92 1.62
N PHE A 56 13.17 15.60 1.11
CA PHE A 56 12.28 15.06 0.09
C PHE A 56 12.99 14.63 -1.20
N SER A 57 14.18 15.18 -1.47
CA SER A 57 14.96 14.81 -2.66
C SER A 57 15.47 13.36 -2.64
N THR A 58 15.42 12.66 -1.49
CA THR A 58 15.74 11.22 -1.38
C THR A 58 14.77 10.32 -2.16
N LEU A 59 13.60 10.84 -2.53
CA LEU A 59 12.63 10.14 -3.36
C LEU A 59 13.11 9.96 -4.81
N SER A 60 13.74 10.99 -5.38
CA SER A 60 14.11 11.02 -6.80
C SER A 60 15.07 9.89 -7.22
N PRO A 61 16.12 9.52 -6.46
CA PRO A 61 16.94 8.36 -6.77
C PRO A 61 16.14 7.06 -6.85
N PHE A 62 15.22 6.82 -5.90
CA PHE A 62 14.36 5.65 -5.93
C PHE A 62 13.48 5.62 -7.19
N GLU A 63 12.81 6.72 -7.51
CA GLU A 63 11.94 6.82 -8.70
C GLU A 63 12.70 6.65 -10.01
N THR A 64 13.96 7.15 -10.06
CA THR A 64 14.84 6.94 -11.20
C THR A 64 15.15 5.46 -11.41
N LEU A 65 15.46 4.74 -10.33
CA LEU A 65 15.73 3.30 -10.37
C LEU A 65 14.47 2.47 -10.67
N ALA A 66 13.34 2.89 -10.14
CA ALA A 66 12.04 2.27 -10.37
C ALA A 66 11.46 2.58 -11.76
N GLY A 67 11.92 3.66 -12.41
CA GLY A 67 11.41 4.10 -13.72
C GLY A 67 9.97 4.62 -13.67
N LYS A 68 9.43 4.91 -12.46
CA LYS A 68 8.05 5.35 -12.25
C LYS A 68 7.93 6.14 -10.96
N GLN A 69 7.18 7.23 -11.01
CA GLN A 69 6.86 8.04 -9.83
C GLN A 69 5.78 7.37 -8.97
N VAL A 70 5.81 7.62 -7.66
CA VAL A 70 4.93 6.95 -6.69
C VAL A 70 3.63 7.70 -6.44
N ALA A 71 2.53 6.98 -6.25
CA ALA A 71 1.24 7.53 -5.85
C ALA A 71 1.18 7.85 -4.35
N ILE A 72 1.93 7.14 -3.51
CA ILE A 72 1.97 7.33 -2.06
C ILE A 72 3.42 7.49 -1.60
N VAL A 73 3.67 8.50 -0.77
CA VAL A 73 4.94 8.66 -0.05
C VAL A 73 4.67 8.45 1.43
N MET A 74 5.33 7.45 2.02
CA MET A 74 5.21 7.13 3.44
C MET A 74 6.40 7.67 4.22
N ASP A 75 6.12 8.15 5.44
CA ASP A 75 7.13 8.47 6.44
C ASP A 75 6.69 8.06 7.85
N TYR A 76 7.64 7.91 8.76
CA TYR A 76 7.43 7.57 10.16
C TYR A 76 7.61 8.80 11.02
N GLN A 77 6.66 9.04 11.93
CA GLN A 77 6.68 10.16 12.87
C GLN A 77 6.48 9.67 14.29
N ASP A 78 7.55 9.72 15.08
CA ASP A 78 7.49 9.48 16.51
C ASP A 78 6.77 10.62 17.24
N TRP A 79 6.10 10.31 18.34
CA TRP A 79 5.53 11.36 19.20
C TRP A 79 6.60 12.12 19.99
N ASN A 80 7.70 11.52 20.31
CA ASN A 80 8.94 12.02 20.91
C ASN A 80 8.86 13.38 21.62
N PHE A 81 8.06 13.46 22.70
CA PHE A 81 7.81 14.71 23.43
C PHE A 81 9.05 15.25 24.16
N GLU A 82 10.02 14.39 24.46
CA GLU A 82 11.21 14.73 25.23
C GLU A 82 12.15 15.65 24.46
N LEU A 83 12.19 15.53 23.13
CA LEU A 83 13.09 16.31 22.27
C LEU A 83 12.46 17.59 21.73
N ASN A 84 11.14 17.82 21.95
CA ASN A 84 10.40 18.93 21.33
C ASN A 84 10.69 19.04 19.82
N ASP A 85 10.83 17.87 19.16
CA ASP A 85 11.26 17.77 17.77
C ASP A 85 10.13 18.24 16.83
N ALA A 86 10.50 19.03 15.83
CA ALA A 86 9.58 19.44 14.78
C ALA A 86 8.96 18.24 14.03
N ALA A 87 9.67 17.11 13.97
CA ALA A 87 9.19 15.88 13.35
C ALA A 87 8.03 15.22 14.11
N SER A 88 7.86 15.51 15.42
CA SER A 88 6.71 15.02 16.20
C SER A 88 5.42 15.78 15.92
N GLN A 89 5.51 16.94 15.27
CA GLN A 89 4.37 17.80 14.96
C GLN A 89 3.85 17.55 13.54
N PHE A 90 2.58 17.88 13.31
CA PHE A 90 2.07 17.91 11.93
C PHE A 90 2.92 18.87 11.09
N SER A 91 3.44 18.43 9.96
CA SER A 91 4.32 19.22 9.10
C SER A 91 3.64 19.61 7.79
N PRO A 92 2.99 20.79 7.70
CA PRO A 92 2.42 21.27 6.45
C PRO A 92 3.46 21.35 5.32
N SER A 93 4.72 21.62 5.66
CA SER A 93 5.81 21.73 4.68
C SER A 93 6.05 20.40 3.97
N TRP A 94 6.23 19.31 4.73
CA TRP A 94 6.41 17.97 4.16
C TRP A 94 5.16 17.51 3.39
N MET A 95 3.98 17.69 3.98
CA MET A 95 2.71 17.34 3.35
C MET A 95 2.53 18.05 1.99
N ASN A 96 2.91 19.34 1.92
CA ASN A 96 2.86 20.12 0.68
C ASN A 96 3.90 19.64 -0.35
N GLN A 97 5.09 19.22 0.07
CA GLN A 97 6.10 18.65 -0.83
C GLN A 97 5.58 17.37 -1.48
N VAL A 98 5.02 16.44 -0.69
CA VAL A 98 4.41 15.20 -1.20
C VAL A 98 3.26 15.51 -2.16
N ARG A 99 2.36 16.42 -1.77
CA ARG A 99 1.23 16.82 -2.61
C ARG A 99 1.67 17.51 -3.91
N SER A 100 2.66 18.40 -3.85
CA SER A 100 3.20 19.08 -5.04
C SER A 100 3.92 18.13 -5.99
N HIS A 101 4.46 17.02 -5.48
CA HIS A 101 4.98 15.92 -6.29
C HIS A 101 3.87 15.16 -7.03
N GLY A 102 2.63 15.32 -6.63
CA GLY A 102 1.46 14.61 -7.15
C GLY A 102 1.12 13.33 -6.38
N SER A 103 1.74 13.11 -5.23
CA SER A 103 1.55 11.94 -4.39
C SER A 103 0.63 12.23 -3.20
N ILE A 104 0.16 11.17 -2.56
CA ILE A 104 -0.64 11.20 -1.34
C ILE A 104 0.30 10.96 -0.16
N PRO A 105 0.30 11.82 0.88
CA PRO A 105 1.04 11.53 2.09
C PRO A 105 0.45 10.35 2.87
N LEU A 106 1.32 9.47 3.38
CA LEU A 106 1.00 8.47 4.38
C LEU A 106 1.90 8.67 5.58
N VAL A 107 1.32 9.05 6.71
CA VAL A 107 2.04 9.24 7.96
C VAL A 107 1.86 7.99 8.82
N THR A 108 2.95 7.29 9.10
CA THR A 108 2.99 6.27 10.16
C THR A 108 3.30 6.96 11.47
N TRP A 109 2.34 6.98 12.37
CA TRP A 109 2.35 7.83 13.57
C TRP A 109 2.51 7.01 14.83
N GLU A 110 3.67 7.11 15.43
CA GLU A 110 4.18 6.20 16.42
C GLU A 110 4.19 6.81 17.83
N PRO A 111 3.36 6.30 18.78
CA PRO A 111 3.37 6.79 20.17
C PRO A 111 4.56 6.23 20.94
N GLN A 112 5.75 6.70 20.59
CA GLN A 112 7.03 6.30 21.19
C GLN A 112 8.12 7.37 21.04
N ASN A 113 9.25 7.10 21.65
CA ASN A 113 10.57 7.59 21.26
C ASN A 113 11.34 6.40 20.66
N SER A 114 11.55 6.39 19.33
CA SER A 114 12.20 5.27 18.62
C SER A 114 13.68 5.03 19.01
N GLN A 115 14.27 5.96 19.74
CA GLN A 115 15.63 5.78 20.28
C GLN A 115 15.64 4.91 21.55
N ASN A 116 14.47 4.64 22.13
CA ASN A 116 14.32 3.81 23.34
C ASN A 116 13.82 2.40 22.94
N GLY A 117 13.95 1.46 23.86
CA GLY A 117 13.41 0.12 23.67
C GLY A 117 11.88 0.07 23.87
N VAL A 118 11.33 -1.13 23.88
CA VAL A 118 9.89 -1.40 23.98
C VAL A 118 9.28 -0.90 25.30
N ASN A 119 10.04 -0.96 26.41
CA ASN A 119 9.52 -0.55 27.71
C ASN A 119 9.61 0.97 27.89
N GLN A 120 8.54 1.67 27.58
CA GLN A 120 8.40 3.13 27.65
C GLN A 120 7.14 3.50 28.44
N PRO A 121 7.17 3.50 29.80
CA PRO A 121 5.98 3.76 30.61
C PRO A 121 5.25 5.07 30.29
N THR A 122 5.94 6.06 29.79
CA THR A 122 5.35 7.32 29.31
C THR A 122 4.32 7.07 28.21
N TYR A 123 4.61 6.15 27.26
CA TYR A 123 3.77 5.86 26.10
C TYR A 123 2.86 4.65 26.29
N GLN A 124 2.55 4.25 27.54
CA GLN A 124 1.53 3.22 27.79
C GLN A 124 0.18 3.64 27.18
N LEU A 125 -0.51 2.73 26.56
CA LEU A 125 -1.80 2.96 25.91
C LEU A 125 -2.83 3.61 26.85
N ARG A 126 -2.82 3.25 28.15
CA ARG A 126 -3.69 3.88 29.16
C ARG A 126 -3.44 5.39 29.34
N ASN A 127 -2.23 5.88 29.15
CA ASN A 127 -1.94 7.30 29.22
C ASN A 127 -2.55 8.03 28.04
N ILE A 128 -2.67 7.37 26.88
CA ILE A 128 -3.33 7.90 25.68
C ILE A 128 -4.82 8.09 25.94
N TYR A 129 -5.54 7.00 26.29
CA TYR A 129 -6.98 7.09 26.44
C TYR A 129 -7.44 7.75 27.75
N ASN A 130 -6.56 7.97 28.72
CA ASN A 130 -6.84 8.76 29.91
C ASN A 130 -6.60 10.28 29.70
N GLY A 131 -6.20 10.69 28.50
CA GLY A 131 -6.12 12.09 28.11
C GLY A 131 -4.79 12.79 28.40
N THR A 132 -3.73 12.06 28.82
CA THR A 132 -2.40 12.65 29.05
C THR A 132 -1.90 13.41 27.82
N TYR A 133 -2.23 12.95 26.62
CA TYR A 133 -1.77 13.52 25.35
C TYR A 133 -2.82 14.35 24.63
N ASP A 134 -3.96 14.61 25.21
CA ASP A 134 -5.08 15.29 24.55
C ASP A 134 -4.72 16.65 23.96
N ALA A 135 -3.89 17.43 24.65
CA ALA A 135 -3.45 18.73 24.13
C ALA A 135 -2.64 18.59 22.83
N TYR A 136 -1.74 17.61 22.78
CA TYR A 136 -0.95 17.28 21.59
C TYR A 136 -1.83 16.77 20.47
N LEU A 137 -2.71 15.81 20.76
CA LEU A 137 -3.63 15.21 19.79
C LEU A 137 -4.55 16.26 19.15
N ARG A 138 -5.11 17.16 19.98
CA ARG A 138 -5.95 18.28 19.49
C ARG A 138 -5.18 19.24 18.60
N LYS A 139 -3.93 19.57 18.99
CA LYS A 139 -3.10 20.44 18.16
C LYS A 139 -2.80 19.80 16.81
N TRP A 140 -2.39 18.54 16.81
CA TRP A 140 -2.09 17.78 15.58
C TRP A 140 -3.33 17.68 14.67
N ALA A 141 -4.50 17.36 15.24
CA ALA A 141 -5.77 17.32 14.54
C ALA A 141 -6.15 18.70 13.96
N GLN A 142 -5.95 19.78 14.73
CA GLN A 142 -6.24 21.13 14.26
C GLN A 142 -5.33 21.54 13.10
N ASP A 143 -4.03 21.21 13.18
CA ASP A 143 -3.08 21.49 12.11
C ASP A 143 -3.39 20.69 10.84
N ALA A 144 -3.76 19.42 10.98
CA ALA A 144 -4.24 18.58 9.87
C ALA A 144 -5.50 19.15 9.22
N LYS A 145 -6.50 19.56 10.01
CA LYS A 145 -7.70 20.24 9.53
C LYS A 145 -7.38 21.52 8.78
N ASN A 146 -6.47 22.35 9.33
CA ASN A 146 -6.11 23.62 8.72
C ASN A 146 -5.36 23.43 7.40
N TRP A 147 -4.58 22.36 7.27
CA TRP A 147 -3.96 21.96 6.01
C TRP A 147 -5.02 21.56 4.97
N GLY A 148 -6.08 20.84 5.37
CA GLY A 148 -7.32 20.67 4.66
C GLY A 148 -7.31 19.71 3.47
N HIS A 149 -6.21 19.01 3.18
CA HIS A 149 -6.14 18.05 2.08
C HIS A 149 -6.12 16.60 2.58
N PRO A 150 -6.61 15.62 1.78
CA PRO A 150 -6.62 14.21 2.18
C PRO A 150 -5.23 13.61 2.35
N PHE A 151 -5.08 12.77 3.36
CA PHE A 151 -3.87 11.97 3.59
C PHE A 151 -4.23 10.69 4.36
N PHE A 152 -3.33 9.71 4.34
CA PHE A 152 -3.44 8.52 5.16
C PHE A 152 -2.73 8.71 6.50
N LEU A 153 -3.37 8.29 7.58
CA LEU A 153 -2.77 8.24 8.92
C LEU A 153 -2.79 6.79 9.41
N ARG A 154 -1.61 6.22 9.58
CA ARG A 154 -1.39 4.86 10.09
C ARG A 154 -0.88 4.98 11.52
N PHE A 155 -1.79 4.97 12.48
CA PHE A 155 -1.48 5.11 13.90
C PHE A 155 -1.14 3.77 14.52
N ALA A 156 -0.03 3.71 15.27
CA ALA A 156 0.36 2.56 16.10
C ALA A 156 0.25 1.21 15.34
N GLN A 157 0.98 1.10 14.24
CA GLN A 157 1.04 -0.09 13.37
C GLN A 157 1.59 -1.33 14.10
N GLU A 158 1.38 -2.51 13.51
CA GLU A 158 1.91 -3.80 13.97
C GLU A 158 1.57 -4.15 15.43
N MET A 159 0.43 -3.68 15.90
CA MET A 159 -0.05 -3.78 17.28
C MET A 159 -0.25 -5.22 17.81
N ASN A 160 -0.19 -6.19 16.92
CA ASN A 160 -0.30 -7.61 17.24
C ASN A 160 1.04 -8.27 17.58
N GLY A 161 2.14 -7.51 17.55
CA GLY A 161 3.49 -7.96 17.89
C GLY A 161 3.84 -7.86 19.38
N ASN A 162 5.14 -7.74 19.64
CA ASN A 162 5.70 -7.50 20.99
C ASN A 162 6.94 -6.59 20.95
N TRP A 163 7.12 -5.85 19.86
CA TRP A 163 8.32 -5.05 19.58
C TRP A 163 8.09 -3.53 19.61
N TYR A 164 6.83 -3.11 19.79
CA TYR A 164 6.49 -1.69 19.96
C TYR A 164 5.85 -1.41 21.33
N PRO A 165 6.04 -0.20 21.90
CA PRO A 165 5.48 0.16 23.21
C PRO A 165 3.96 0.09 23.31
N TRP A 166 3.24 0.12 22.20
CA TRP A 166 1.77 0.06 22.11
C TRP A 166 1.21 -1.34 21.91
N ASP A 167 2.05 -2.37 21.89
CA ASP A 167 1.57 -3.75 21.87
C ASP A 167 0.96 -4.13 23.23
N GLU A 168 -0.15 -4.85 23.24
CA GLU A 168 -0.88 -5.15 24.48
C GLU A 168 -0.12 -6.09 25.44
N GLN A 169 0.90 -6.78 24.96
CA GLN A 169 1.66 -7.76 25.75
C GLN A 169 2.93 -7.20 26.37
N VAL A 170 3.25 -5.94 26.12
CA VAL A 170 4.47 -5.30 26.59
C VAL A 170 4.15 -3.97 27.28
N ASN A 171 5.17 -3.31 27.80
CA ASN A 171 5.09 -1.95 28.37
C ASN A 171 4.02 -1.78 29.45
N GLY A 172 3.50 -2.89 30.04
CA GLY A 172 2.45 -2.86 31.06
C GLY A 172 1.06 -2.55 30.51
N ASN A 173 0.84 -2.62 29.22
CA ASN A 173 -0.47 -2.53 28.58
C ASN A 173 -1.32 -3.75 28.95
N GLN A 174 -2.63 -3.64 28.79
CA GLN A 174 -3.59 -4.69 29.11
C GLN A 174 -4.47 -5.00 27.91
N PRO A 175 -5.05 -6.21 27.82
CA PRO A 175 -6.00 -6.56 26.75
C PRO A 175 -7.13 -5.53 26.64
N GLY A 176 -7.38 -5.07 25.40
CA GLY A 176 -8.36 -4.05 25.05
C GLY A 176 -7.87 -2.61 25.20
N ASP A 177 -6.64 -2.36 25.66
CA ASP A 177 -6.11 -1.01 25.79
C ASP A 177 -5.81 -0.40 24.41
N PHE A 178 -5.37 -1.21 23.44
CA PHE A 178 -5.11 -0.73 22.07
C PHE A 178 -6.38 -0.14 21.43
N VAL A 179 -7.47 -0.88 21.48
CA VAL A 179 -8.76 -0.44 20.92
C VAL A 179 -9.25 0.85 21.58
N LYS A 180 -9.10 0.98 22.91
CA LYS A 180 -9.46 2.22 23.63
C LYS A 180 -8.60 3.40 23.19
N ALA A 181 -7.28 3.20 23.09
CA ALA A 181 -6.36 4.24 22.67
C ALA A 181 -6.63 4.68 21.21
N TRP A 182 -6.83 3.74 20.30
CA TRP A 182 -7.17 4.02 18.90
C TRP A 182 -8.45 4.87 18.80
N ARG A 183 -9.53 4.42 19.46
CA ARG A 183 -10.81 5.14 19.43
C ARG A 183 -10.69 6.53 20.03
N HIS A 184 -9.97 6.67 21.13
CA HIS A 184 -9.75 7.97 21.79
C HIS A 184 -9.03 8.96 20.84
N VAL A 185 -7.96 8.53 20.18
CA VAL A 185 -7.23 9.34 19.21
C VAL A 185 -8.15 9.74 18.05
N HIS A 186 -8.85 8.79 17.45
CA HIS A 186 -9.81 9.05 16.36
C HIS A 186 -10.90 10.04 16.79
N ASP A 187 -11.52 9.86 17.94
CA ASP A 187 -12.59 10.71 18.43
C ASP A 187 -12.15 12.16 18.69
N ILE A 188 -10.88 12.36 19.12
CA ILE A 188 -10.29 13.70 19.21
C ILE A 188 -10.21 14.36 17.84
N PHE A 189 -9.79 13.64 16.79
CA PHE A 189 -9.72 14.18 15.44
C PHE A 189 -11.12 14.55 14.91
N VAL A 190 -12.10 13.71 15.10
CA VAL A 190 -13.50 13.97 14.72
C VAL A 190 -14.04 15.18 15.47
N ALA A 191 -13.85 15.25 16.79
CA ALA A 191 -14.30 16.36 17.62
C ALA A 191 -13.67 17.72 17.22
N ASN A 192 -12.44 17.71 16.68
CA ASN A 192 -11.77 18.89 16.15
C ASN A 192 -12.11 19.19 14.68
N GLY A 193 -12.88 18.32 14.01
CA GLY A 193 -13.29 18.48 12.63
C GLY A 193 -12.18 18.20 11.61
N ALA A 194 -11.19 17.37 11.96
CA ALA A 194 -10.13 16.90 11.08
C ALA A 194 -10.64 15.72 10.22
N THR A 195 -11.56 16.01 9.29
CA THR A 195 -12.24 15.02 8.44
C THR A 195 -11.45 14.65 7.18
N ASN A 196 -10.29 15.23 7.00
CA ASN A 196 -9.41 14.99 5.86
C ASN A 196 -8.42 13.83 6.09
N VAL A 197 -8.57 13.08 7.17
CA VAL A 197 -7.77 11.91 7.51
C VAL A 197 -8.43 10.65 6.97
N SER A 198 -7.64 9.77 6.35
CA SER A 198 -8.03 8.39 6.03
C SER A 198 -7.27 7.44 6.96
N TRP A 199 -7.99 6.81 7.88
CA TRP A 199 -7.44 5.99 8.94
C TRP A 199 -7.05 4.60 8.46
N VAL A 200 -5.78 4.23 8.66
CA VAL A 200 -5.22 2.92 8.26
C VAL A 200 -4.87 2.11 9.49
N TRP A 201 -5.60 1.03 9.74
CA TRP A 201 -5.31 0.05 10.79
C TRP A 201 -4.47 -1.08 10.18
N SER A 202 -3.19 -1.23 10.59
CA SER A 202 -2.22 -2.09 9.93
C SER A 202 -1.50 -3.03 10.91
N PRO A 203 -1.96 -4.27 11.09
CA PRO A 203 -1.20 -5.30 11.79
C PRO A 203 -0.01 -5.80 10.97
N ASN A 204 0.96 -6.41 11.67
CA ASN A 204 1.95 -7.28 11.05
C ASN A 204 1.28 -8.57 10.58
N VAL A 205 1.84 -9.21 9.54
CA VAL A 205 1.41 -10.56 9.15
C VAL A 205 1.52 -11.52 10.34
N GLU A 206 0.54 -12.40 10.48
CA GLU A 206 0.52 -13.35 11.60
C GLU A 206 1.71 -14.31 11.53
N SER A 207 2.38 -14.44 12.65
CA SER A 207 3.56 -15.26 12.84
C SER A 207 3.62 -15.81 14.26
N SER A 208 4.64 -16.58 14.58
CA SER A 208 4.85 -17.08 15.95
C SER A 208 5.08 -15.97 17.00
N ASN A 209 5.42 -14.76 16.54
CA ASN A 209 5.66 -13.59 17.41
C ASN A 209 4.42 -12.69 17.55
N THR A 210 3.34 -12.98 16.82
CA THR A 210 2.06 -12.26 16.91
C THR A 210 1.10 -13.11 17.75
N THR A 211 0.75 -12.62 18.92
CA THR A 211 0.09 -13.45 19.95
C THR A 211 -1.33 -13.02 20.29
N THR A 212 -1.72 -11.78 19.91
CA THR A 212 -3.08 -11.29 20.10
C THR A 212 -3.88 -11.47 18.82
N PRO A 213 -5.05 -12.12 18.85
CA PRO A 213 -5.92 -12.27 17.68
C PRO A 213 -6.30 -10.91 17.09
N LEU A 214 -6.21 -10.76 15.75
CA LEU A 214 -6.48 -9.50 15.06
C LEU A 214 -7.87 -8.94 15.35
N ALA A 215 -8.87 -9.80 15.50
CA ALA A 215 -10.24 -9.41 15.81
C ALA A 215 -10.38 -8.68 17.16
N GLU A 216 -9.52 -8.98 18.14
CA GLU A 216 -9.51 -8.33 19.45
C GLU A 216 -8.88 -6.93 19.40
N LEU A 217 -8.03 -6.68 18.39
CA LEU A 217 -7.31 -5.43 18.17
C LEU A 217 -8.02 -4.50 17.18
N TYR A 218 -9.11 -4.96 16.54
CA TYR A 218 -9.82 -4.17 15.54
C TYR A 218 -10.71 -3.10 16.19
N PRO A 219 -10.50 -1.81 15.90
CA PRO A 219 -11.27 -0.73 16.53
C PRO A 219 -12.74 -0.68 16.12
N GLY A 220 -13.08 -1.30 14.99
CA GLY A 220 -14.42 -1.31 14.40
C GLY A 220 -14.52 -0.41 13.15
N ASP A 221 -15.49 -0.74 12.30
CA ASP A 221 -15.65 -0.16 10.96
C ASP A 221 -15.82 1.36 10.93
N SER A 222 -16.38 1.96 11.98
CA SER A 222 -16.57 3.41 12.10
C SER A 222 -15.28 4.18 12.41
N TYR A 223 -14.22 3.48 12.79
CA TYR A 223 -12.93 4.05 13.19
C TYR A 223 -11.82 3.79 12.16
N VAL A 224 -12.10 3.02 11.12
CA VAL A 224 -11.11 2.57 10.13
C VAL A 224 -11.63 2.79 8.72
N ASP A 225 -10.83 3.40 7.86
CA ASP A 225 -11.14 3.56 6.43
C ASP A 225 -10.47 2.48 5.58
N TRP A 226 -9.24 2.13 5.93
CA TRP A 226 -8.43 1.11 5.28
C TRP A 226 -7.87 0.14 6.31
N VAL A 227 -7.88 -1.15 6.00
CA VAL A 227 -7.07 -2.12 6.75
C VAL A 227 -5.74 -2.32 6.03
N GLY A 228 -4.67 -2.46 6.80
CA GLY A 228 -3.33 -2.71 6.28
C GLY A 228 -2.79 -4.08 6.69
N MET A 229 -1.63 -4.44 6.16
CA MET A 229 -0.80 -5.53 6.62
C MET A 229 0.65 -5.26 6.24
N ASP A 230 1.57 -5.61 7.14
CA ASP A 230 3.00 -5.44 7.00
C ASP A 230 3.69 -6.80 6.99
N GLY A 231 4.61 -7.03 6.06
CA GLY A 231 5.27 -8.33 5.99
C GLY A 231 6.54 -8.33 5.14
N TYR A 232 7.52 -9.12 5.60
CA TYR A 232 8.83 -9.18 4.98
C TYR A 232 9.26 -10.63 4.73
N ASN A 233 9.77 -10.90 3.53
CA ASN A 233 10.45 -12.15 3.24
C ASN A 233 11.89 -12.08 3.72
N PHE A 234 12.15 -12.55 4.94
CA PHE A 234 13.47 -12.47 5.60
C PHE A 234 14.53 -13.36 4.96
N GLY A 235 14.13 -14.30 4.11
CA GLY A 235 15.06 -15.18 3.41
C GLY A 235 15.66 -16.31 4.27
N TYR A 236 16.79 -16.88 3.85
CA TYR A 236 17.41 -18.04 4.48
C TYR A 236 16.44 -19.24 4.63
N GLY A 237 16.36 -19.87 5.80
CA GLY A 237 15.44 -20.98 6.07
C GLY A 237 13.96 -20.57 6.14
N GLU A 238 13.67 -19.30 6.07
CA GLU A 238 12.33 -18.70 6.16
C GLU A 238 11.89 -18.03 4.84
N TRP A 239 12.42 -18.50 3.71
CA TRP A 239 12.03 -17.97 2.40
C TRP A 239 10.57 -18.27 2.11
N GLN A 240 9.77 -17.22 1.90
CA GLN A 240 8.35 -17.29 1.60
C GLN A 240 8.02 -16.56 0.31
N THR A 241 7.11 -17.11 -0.50
CA THR A 241 6.48 -16.37 -1.58
C THR A 241 5.56 -15.28 -1.01
N PHE A 242 5.12 -14.33 -1.85
CA PHE A 242 4.15 -13.32 -1.42
C PHE A 242 2.88 -13.97 -0.84
N THR A 243 2.33 -14.98 -1.51
CA THR A 243 1.14 -15.70 -1.03
C THR A 243 1.40 -16.39 0.32
N GLN A 244 2.52 -17.08 0.49
CA GLN A 244 2.83 -17.73 1.75
C GLN A 244 2.93 -16.73 2.92
N LEU A 245 3.46 -15.54 2.64
CA LEU A 245 3.65 -14.49 3.64
C LEU A 245 2.34 -13.79 4.01
N PHE A 246 1.50 -13.46 3.03
CA PHE A 246 0.35 -12.55 3.24
C PHE A 246 -1.01 -13.24 3.27
N HIS A 247 -1.15 -14.48 2.82
CA HIS A 247 -2.47 -15.10 2.58
C HIS A 247 -3.32 -15.23 3.84
N GLN A 248 -2.73 -15.66 4.96
CA GLN A 248 -3.48 -15.85 6.21
C GLN A 248 -4.04 -14.51 6.69
N THR A 249 -3.18 -13.53 6.90
CA THR A 249 -3.58 -12.19 7.36
C THR A 249 -4.57 -11.53 6.39
N TYR A 250 -4.35 -11.65 5.08
CA TYR A 250 -5.29 -11.17 4.06
C TYR A 250 -6.69 -11.79 4.21
N THR A 251 -6.77 -13.08 4.52
CA THR A 251 -8.03 -13.79 4.72
C THR A 251 -8.72 -13.32 5.99
N ASP A 252 -7.98 -13.16 7.09
CA ASP A 252 -8.52 -12.72 8.37
C ASP A 252 -9.02 -11.27 8.31
N LEU A 253 -8.29 -10.39 7.61
CA LEU A 253 -8.74 -9.01 7.37
C LEU A 253 -10.06 -8.95 6.61
N GLN A 254 -10.29 -9.86 5.66
CA GLN A 254 -11.57 -9.92 4.94
C GLN A 254 -12.73 -10.43 5.81
N GLN A 255 -12.44 -11.24 6.83
CA GLN A 255 -13.45 -11.67 7.79
C GLN A 255 -13.76 -10.58 8.81
N ILE A 256 -12.73 -9.87 9.30
CA ILE A 256 -12.84 -8.82 10.30
C ILE A 256 -13.47 -7.55 9.72
N ALA A 257 -13.05 -7.15 8.53
CA ALA A 257 -13.41 -5.89 7.88
C ALA A 257 -13.76 -6.10 6.38
N PRO A 258 -14.84 -6.82 6.05
CA PRO A 258 -15.13 -7.30 4.69
C PRO A 258 -15.35 -6.18 3.67
N THR A 259 -15.72 -4.99 4.12
CA THR A 259 -16.01 -3.83 3.25
C THR A 259 -14.81 -2.93 3.02
N LYS A 260 -13.73 -3.07 3.82
CA LYS A 260 -12.58 -2.17 3.75
C LYS A 260 -11.60 -2.57 2.64
N PRO A 261 -11.02 -1.61 1.93
CA PRO A 261 -9.89 -1.86 1.04
C PRO A 261 -8.66 -2.25 1.86
N ILE A 262 -7.79 -3.08 1.27
CA ILE A 262 -6.56 -3.56 1.91
C ILE A 262 -5.35 -2.81 1.34
N MET A 263 -4.45 -2.40 2.22
CA MET A 263 -3.14 -1.84 1.91
C MET A 263 -2.05 -2.83 2.37
N VAL A 264 -1.12 -3.20 1.50
CA VAL A 264 0.17 -3.72 1.98
C VAL A 264 0.99 -2.49 2.34
N ALA A 265 0.97 -2.11 3.63
CA ALA A 265 1.53 -0.85 4.08
C ALA A 265 3.06 -0.91 4.25
N GLU A 266 3.60 -2.12 4.40
CA GLU A 266 5.04 -2.38 4.32
C GLU A 266 5.29 -3.73 3.68
N MET A 267 6.22 -3.77 2.73
CA MET A 267 6.74 -5.03 2.19
C MET A 267 8.17 -4.92 1.70
N GLY A 268 8.87 -6.03 1.79
CA GLY A 268 10.21 -6.19 1.28
C GLY A 268 10.62 -7.66 1.16
N SER A 269 11.69 -7.94 0.41
CA SER A 269 12.27 -9.27 0.31
C SER A 269 13.80 -9.20 0.44
N ALA A 270 14.40 -10.14 1.14
CA ALA A 270 15.83 -10.32 1.21
C ALA A 270 16.38 -10.89 -0.10
N GLU A 271 17.71 -10.78 -0.29
CA GLU A 271 18.43 -11.43 -1.41
C GLU A 271 18.78 -12.89 -1.08
N GLN A 272 18.89 -13.22 0.20
CA GLN A 272 19.37 -14.52 0.67
C GLN A 272 18.24 -15.54 0.80
N GLY A 273 18.49 -16.77 0.42
CA GLY A 273 17.53 -17.87 0.52
C GLY A 273 16.73 -18.16 -0.74
N GLY A 274 16.76 -17.25 -1.71
CA GLY A 274 16.08 -17.39 -3.00
C GLY A 274 16.45 -16.26 -3.97
N SER A 275 15.58 -15.96 -4.93
CA SER A 275 15.77 -14.87 -5.89
C SER A 275 14.81 -13.72 -5.57
N LYS A 276 15.31 -12.61 -5.02
CA LYS A 276 14.53 -11.40 -4.79
C LYS A 276 13.92 -10.86 -6.08
N ALA A 277 14.64 -10.90 -7.19
CA ALA A 277 14.13 -10.50 -8.51
C ALA A 277 12.91 -11.33 -8.93
N SER A 278 12.97 -12.65 -8.77
CA SER A 278 11.84 -13.54 -9.07
C SER A 278 10.67 -13.31 -8.11
N TRP A 279 10.95 -13.08 -6.82
CA TRP A 279 9.94 -12.76 -5.81
C TRP A 279 9.17 -11.47 -6.17
N ILE A 280 9.89 -10.42 -6.54
CA ILE A 280 9.31 -9.15 -6.97
C ILE A 280 8.44 -9.35 -8.22
N THR A 281 8.98 -10.01 -9.25
CA THR A 281 8.26 -10.26 -10.48
C THR A 281 6.96 -11.01 -10.20
N ASP A 282 7.04 -12.12 -9.47
CA ASP A 282 5.89 -12.97 -9.15
C ASP A 282 4.85 -12.23 -8.30
N ALA A 283 5.28 -11.53 -7.24
CA ALA A 283 4.39 -10.77 -6.38
C ALA A 283 3.59 -9.71 -7.16
N TYR A 284 4.26 -8.86 -7.92
CA TYR A 284 3.63 -7.71 -8.57
C TYR A 284 2.91 -8.06 -9.87
N THR A 285 3.39 -9.05 -10.64
CA THR A 285 2.81 -9.34 -11.97
C THR A 285 1.77 -10.46 -11.95
N LEU A 286 1.80 -11.32 -10.93
CA LEU A 286 0.92 -12.48 -10.84
C LEU A 286 0.11 -12.50 -9.54
N GLN A 287 0.78 -12.56 -8.37
CA GLN A 287 0.09 -12.89 -7.13
C GLN A 287 -0.85 -11.77 -6.70
N ILE A 288 -0.39 -10.53 -6.58
CA ILE A 288 -1.23 -9.39 -6.20
C ILE A 288 -2.42 -9.20 -7.15
N PRO A 289 -2.24 -9.13 -8.48
CA PRO A 289 -3.35 -8.90 -9.39
C PRO A 289 -4.37 -10.04 -9.44
N THR A 290 -3.93 -11.28 -9.19
CA THR A 290 -4.76 -12.47 -9.43
C THR A 290 -5.41 -13.00 -8.15
N PHE A 291 -4.65 -13.08 -7.06
CA PHE A 291 -5.08 -13.78 -5.85
C PHE A 291 -5.47 -12.83 -4.71
N PHE A 292 -5.10 -11.56 -4.80
CA PHE A 292 -5.36 -10.58 -3.75
C PHE A 292 -6.14 -9.34 -4.23
N PRO A 293 -7.34 -9.50 -4.84
CA PRO A 293 -8.07 -8.41 -5.50
C PRO A 293 -8.54 -7.29 -4.57
N LYS A 294 -8.56 -7.52 -3.25
CA LYS A 294 -8.86 -6.50 -2.23
C LYS A 294 -7.66 -5.60 -1.93
N ILE A 295 -6.45 -5.97 -2.33
CA ILE A 295 -5.30 -5.07 -2.23
C ILE A 295 -5.49 -3.90 -3.19
N LYS A 296 -5.49 -2.67 -2.65
CA LYS A 296 -5.71 -1.42 -3.37
C LYS A 296 -4.56 -0.43 -3.21
N ALA A 297 -3.60 -0.74 -2.32
CA ALA A 297 -2.35 -0.01 -2.17
C ALA A 297 -1.21 -0.96 -1.80
N VAL A 298 -0.01 -0.68 -2.29
CA VAL A 298 1.22 -1.41 -1.94
C VAL A 298 2.35 -0.42 -1.73
N ILE A 299 3.04 -0.52 -0.58
CA ILE A 299 4.14 0.35 -0.19
C ILE A 299 5.41 -0.49 -0.06
N TRP A 300 6.41 -0.19 -0.89
CA TRP A 300 7.72 -0.83 -0.76
C TRP A 300 8.55 -0.14 0.32
N PHE A 301 9.11 -0.92 1.24
CA PHE A 301 9.99 -0.42 2.28
C PHE A 301 11.44 -0.41 1.76
N ASN A 302 11.91 0.74 1.25
CA ASN A 302 13.20 0.87 0.58
C ASN A 302 14.33 1.28 1.52
N LYS A 303 14.68 0.39 2.45
CA LYS A 303 15.70 0.64 3.48
C LYS A 303 16.61 -0.57 3.67
N ASN A 304 17.86 -0.31 4.01
CA ASN A 304 18.76 -1.33 4.54
C ASN A 304 18.68 -1.28 6.08
N LYS A 305 18.03 -2.28 6.67
CA LYS A 305 17.79 -2.38 8.12
C LYS A 305 18.16 -3.79 8.61
N GLU A 306 17.20 -4.66 8.94
CA GLU A 306 17.43 -6.05 9.33
C GLU A 306 17.97 -6.89 8.17
N ARG A 307 17.56 -6.54 6.97
CA ARG A 307 18.04 -7.00 5.66
C ARG A 307 18.16 -5.80 4.73
N ASP A 308 18.81 -5.98 3.60
CA ASP A 308 18.77 -4.98 2.54
C ASP A 308 17.47 -5.11 1.75
N TRP A 309 16.44 -4.37 2.22
CA TRP A 309 15.13 -4.36 1.58
C TRP A 309 15.08 -3.54 0.29
N ARG A 310 16.10 -2.70 0.02
CA ARG A 310 16.12 -1.77 -1.10
C ARG A 310 15.97 -2.51 -2.43
N ILE A 311 15.27 -1.89 -3.39
CA ILE A 311 15.16 -2.43 -4.75
C ILE A 311 16.53 -2.54 -5.42
N GLU A 312 17.44 -1.62 -5.10
CA GLU A 312 18.82 -1.55 -5.61
C GLU A 312 19.82 -2.46 -4.85
N SER A 313 19.36 -3.36 -4.01
CA SER A 313 20.24 -4.35 -3.35
C SER A 313 21.00 -5.24 -4.35
N SER A 314 20.41 -5.41 -5.55
CA SER A 314 21.09 -5.99 -6.72
C SER A 314 20.53 -5.39 -8.02
N ALA A 315 21.32 -5.43 -9.10
CA ALA A 315 20.87 -4.99 -10.42
C ALA A 315 19.66 -5.80 -10.93
N SER A 316 19.60 -7.10 -10.63
CA SER A 316 18.49 -7.97 -11.02
C SER A 316 17.20 -7.63 -10.26
N ALA A 317 17.27 -7.33 -8.96
CA ALA A 317 16.12 -6.91 -8.16
C ALA A 317 15.58 -5.56 -8.64
N GLN A 318 16.45 -4.60 -8.87
CA GLN A 318 16.09 -3.28 -9.38
C GLN A 318 15.40 -3.37 -10.76
N GLN A 319 15.96 -4.14 -11.69
CA GLN A 319 15.37 -4.32 -13.01
C GLN A 319 14.02 -5.02 -12.95
N ALA A 320 13.89 -6.07 -12.12
CA ALA A 320 12.62 -6.78 -11.91
C ALA A 320 11.55 -5.84 -11.35
N PHE A 321 11.91 -5.00 -10.38
CA PHE A 321 10.99 -4.04 -9.78
C PHE A 321 10.52 -3.01 -10.81
N ALA A 322 11.45 -2.36 -11.52
CA ALA A 322 11.12 -1.38 -12.54
C ALA A 322 10.21 -1.95 -13.64
N GLN A 323 10.48 -3.18 -14.08
CA GLN A 323 9.65 -3.86 -15.06
C GLN A 323 8.25 -4.19 -14.52
N ALA A 324 8.15 -4.68 -13.29
CA ALA A 324 6.89 -5.09 -12.69
C ALA A 324 5.94 -3.91 -12.46
N ILE A 325 6.46 -2.78 -11.90
CA ILE A 325 5.61 -1.61 -11.62
C ILE A 325 5.34 -0.74 -12.85
N SER A 326 6.00 -0.97 -13.99
CA SER A 326 5.71 -0.27 -15.25
C SER A 326 4.27 -0.50 -15.73
N SER A 327 3.64 -1.58 -15.27
CA SER A 327 2.25 -1.90 -15.56
C SER A 327 1.29 -0.76 -15.17
N PRO A 328 0.31 -0.41 -16.03
CA PRO A 328 -0.73 0.57 -15.69
C PRO A 328 -1.63 0.14 -14.53
N TYR A 329 -1.54 -1.10 -14.10
CA TYR A 329 -2.21 -1.62 -12.90
C TYR A 329 -1.79 -0.85 -11.63
N TYR A 330 -0.56 -0.37 -11.58
CA TYR A 330 0.01 0.43 -10.49
C TYR A 330 -0.04 1.91 -10.85
N ALA A 331 -0.78 2.69 -10.07
CA ALA A 331 -0.93 4.13 -10.31
C ALA A 331 0.33 4.91 -9.95
N SER A 332 0.63 5.96 -10.70
CA SER A 332 1.71 6.89 -10.40
C SER A 332 1.20 8.17 -9.73
N ASN A 333 2.03 9.20 -9.60
CA ASN A 333 1.82 10.46 -8.90
C ASN A 333 0.81 11.42 -9.58
N GLN A 334 -0.44 11.05 -9.70
CA GLN A 334 -1.49 11.88 -10.33
C GLN A 334 -2.55 12.37 -9.33
N PHE A 335 -2.17 12.53 -8.05
CA PHE A 335 -3.08 12.78 -6.93
C PHE A 335 -2.85 14.12 -6.23
N GLY A 336 -2.07 15.02 -6.83
CA GLY A 336 -1.81 16.35 -6.28
C GLY A 336 -3.07 17.18 -6.04
N ASP A 337 -4.11 16.98 -6.85
CA ASP A 337 -5.40 17.67 -6.73
C ASP A 337 -6.46 16.86 -5.97
N LEU A 338 -6.08 15.74 -5.34
CA LEU A 338 -7.03 14.96 -4.54
C LEU A 338 -7.60 15.81 -3.41
N ASN A 339 -8.94 15.82 -3.29
CA ASN A 339 -9.68 16.64 -2.31
C ASN A 339 -10.84 15.90 -1.64
N THR A 340 -10.96 14.58 -1.91
CA THR A 340 -12.00 13.71 -1.33
C THR A 340 -11.44 12.92 -0.16
N SER A 341 -12.11 12.95 0.98
CA SER A 341 -11.81 12.15 2.17
C SER A 341 -13.09 11.43 2.65
N PRO A 342 -12.97 10.17 3.09
CA PRO A 342 -11.75 9.36 3.05
C PRO A 342 -11.28 9.06 1.63
N ILE A 343 -9.99 8.78 1.49
CA ILE A 343 -9.38 8.37 0.22
C ILE A 343 -9.95 7.02 -0.19
N LEU A 344 -10.57 6.97 -1.35
CA LEU A 344 -11.22 5.75 -1.85
C LEU A 344 -10.24 4.88 -2.65
N PRO A 345 -10.47 3.57 -2.70
CA PRO A 345 -9.73 2.69 -3.61
C PRO A 345 -9.99 3.10 -5.06
N LEU A 346 -8.94 2.98 -5.88
CA LEU A 346 -9.07 3.25 -7.32
C LEU A 346 -10.08 2.28 -7.94
N GLN A 347 -10.98 2.83 -8.75
CA GLN A 347 -11.96 2.06 -9.47
C GLN A 347 -11.37 1.52 -10.79
N PRO A 348 -11.76 0.32 -11.24
CA PRO A 348 -11.38 -0.13 -12.57
C PRO A 348 -11.85 0.88 -13.62
N HIS A 349 -10.98 1.27 -14.51
CA HIS A 349 -11.39 2.03 -15.68
C HIS A 349 -12.14 1.08 -16.62
N ILE A 350 -13.48 1.07 -16.55
CA ILE A 350 -14.31 0.38 -17.54
C ILE A 350 -14.42 1.35 -18.73
N PRO A 351 -13.87 1.00 -19.91
CA PRO A 351 -14.09 1.84 -21.09
C PRO A 351 -15.60 1.93 -21.33
N GLN A 352 -16.15 3.12 -21.28
CA GLN A 352 -17.53 3.33 -21.72
C GLN A 352 -17.54 3.12 -23.23
N PHE A 353 -18.03 1.98 -23.68
CA PHE A 353 -18.43 1.83 -25.05
C PHE A 353 -19.66 2.73 -25.25
N PHE A 354 -19.48 3.91 -25.82
CA PHE A 354 -20.57 4.65 -26.41
C PHE A 354 -21.14 3.77 -27.53
N GLY A 355 -22.22 3.09 -27.25
CA GLY A 355 -23.02 2.47 -28.28
C GLY A 355 -23.59 3.61 -29.14
N ASP A 356 -23.08 3.72 -30.35
CA ASP A 356 -23.72 4.54 -31.37
C ASP A 356 -25.13 3.96 -31.60
N SER A 357 -26.11 4.58 -30.98
CA SER A 357 -27.52 4.37 -31.33
C SER A 357 -27.78 5.17 -32.60
N ARG A 358 -27.73 4.49 -33.75
CA ARG A 358 -28.43 4.85 -34.97
C ARG A 358 -29.42 3.78 -35.37
#